data_215abaf04e1081e02e9766b8c97c59f1
#
_entry.id   215abaf04e1081e02e9766b8c97c59f1
#
_cell.length_a   1.000
_cell.length_b   1.000
_cell.length_c   1.000
_cell.angle_alpha   90.00
_cell.angle_beta   90.00
_cell.angle_gamma   90.00
#
_symmetry.space_group_name_H-M   'P 1'
#
loop_
_entity.id
_entity.type
_entity.pdbx_description
1 polymer ?
#
loop_
_entity_poly.entity_id
_entity_poly.type
_entity_poly.pdbx_seq_one_letter_code
_entity_poly.pdbx_strand_id
1 'polypeptide(L)'
;MFYTDNKLQFPVRVERPNPLFARALQQAIGGVEGEIRVAMQYMFQAWGARGDPKFRDLLLNTAAEELGHIEMLATAVALNLEGAPLSLKEQVSADQVGGAVLNGMNLKNLLSAGLSAMPVDSDGVPFDMSHIYASGNIAADMTANVAAEATGRTLAVRLHNMTDDPGMKDMLQYLIARDTMHQNQWMAAIEELGGNENVFPI
;
A
#
# COMPACT_ATOMS: atom_id res chain seq x y z
N MET A 1 23.01 1.17 -4.90
CA MET A 1 22.73 1.59 -6.29
C MET A 1 21.28 1.26 -6.57
N PHE A 2 20.49 2.26 -6.93
CA PHE A 2 19.09 2.03 -7.27
C PHE A 2 19.01 1.50 -8.71
N TYR A 3 18.30 0.42 -8.87
CA TYR A 3 17.97 -0.13 -10.17
C TYR A 3 16.46 0.03 -10.38
N THR A 4 16.06 0.65 -11.47
CA THR A 4 14.65 0.81 -11.81
C THR A 4 14.35 0.12 -13.14
N ASP A 5 13.22 -0.55 -13.22
CA ASP A 5 12.62 -1.04 -14.45
C ASP A 5 11.44 -0.10 -14.79
N ASN A 6 11.20 0.12 -16.06
CA ASN A 6 10.05 0.91 -16.54
C ASN A 6 8.77 0.07 -16.69
N LYS A 7 8.70 -1.06 -16.03
CA LYS A 7 7.56 -1.97 -16.03
C LYS A 7 6.98 -2.10 -14.63
N LEU A 8 5.67 -2.01 -14.54
CA LEU A 8 4.95 -2.39 -13.32
C LEU A 8 5.14 -3.88 -13.02
N GLN A 9 5.17 -4.25 -11.77
CA GLN A 9 5.26 -5.65 -11.34
C GLN A 9 4.08 -6.49 -11.84
N PHE A 10 2.91 -5.87 -11.97
CA PHE A 10 1.72 -6.46 -12.55
C PHE A 10 1.00 -5.43 -13.43
N PRO A 11 0.40 -5.82 -14.57
CA PRO A 11 -0.34 -4.90 -15.42
C PRO A 11 -1.54 -4.29 -14.70
N VAL A 12 -1.62 -2.97 -14.68
CA VAL A 12 -2.75 -2.23 -14.09
C VAL A 12 -3.64 -1.72 -15.21
N ARG A 13 -4.92 -2.04 -15.16
CA ARG A 13 -5.92 -1.61 -16.12
C ARG A 13 -7.25 -1.32 -15.42
N VAL A 14 -7.96 -0.34 -15.91
CA VAL A 14 -9.30 0.05 -15.46
C VAL A 14 -10.21 0.10 -16.66
N GLU A 15 -11.29 -0.66 -16.63
CA GLU A 15 -12.26 -0.68 -17.73
C GLU A 15 -13.33 0.41 -17.55
N ARG A 16 -13.63 0.75 -16.30
CA ARG A 16 -14.63 1.76 -15.94
C ARG A 16 -14.11 2.65 -14.83
N PRO A 17 -13.56 3.83 -15.14
CA PRO A 17 -13.05 4.76 -14.15
C PRO A 17 -14.08 5.07 -13.07
N ASN A 18 -13.64 5.01 -11.81
CA ASN A 18 -14.48 5.22 -10.63
C ASN A 18 -13.74 6.05 -9.57
N PRO A 19 -14.04 7.36 -9.45
CA PRO A 19 -13.40 8.24 -8.47
C PRO A 19 -13.62 7.85 -7.01
N LEU A 20 -14.77 7.23 -6.67
CA LEU A 20 -14.99 6.69 -5.33
C LEU A 20 -14.04 5.53 -5.03
N PHE A 21 -13.81 4.68 -6.01
CA PHE A 21 -12.87 3.58 -5.85
C PHE A 21 -11.41 4.07 -5.82
N ALA A 22 -11.06 5.11 -6.60
CA ALA A 22 -9.76 5.76 -6.50
C ALA A 22 -9.49 6.27 -5.08
N ARG A 23 -10.49 6.89 -4.44
CA ARG A 23 -10.40 7.31 -3.04
C ARG A 23 -10.22 6.13 -2.09
N ALA A 24 -10.92 5.03 -2.30
CA ALA A 24 -10.77 3.82 -1.48
C ALA A 24 -9.38 3.21 -1.63
N LEU A 25 -8.81 3.18 -2.85
CA LEU A 25 -7.45 2.71 -3.12
C LEU A 25 -6.38 3.53 -2.37
N GLN A 26 -6.62 4.81 -2.10
CA GLN A 26 -5.69 5.63 -1.30
C GLN A 26 -5.44 5.04 0.10
N GLN A 27 -6.41 4.35 0.70
CA GLN A 27 -6.20 3.66 1.97
C GLN A 27 -5.06 2.64 1.88
N ALA A 28 -4.96 1.92 0.77
CA ALA A 28 -3.89 0.95 0.55
C ALA A 28 -2.53 1.60 0.26
N ILE A 29 -2.48 2.90 -0.07
CA ILE A 29 -1.22 3.63 -0.24
C ILE A 29 -0.75 4.21 1.08
N GLY A 30 -1.50 5.13 1.66
CA GLY A 30 -1.07 5.95 2.79
C GLY A 30 -1.82 5.69 4.09
N GLY A 31 -2.72 4.70 4.14
CA GLY A 31 -3.35 4.26 5.37
C GLY A 31 -2.39 3.50 6.29
N VAL A 32 -2.82 3.26 7.52
CA VAL A 32 -2.02 2.53 8.53
C VAL A 32 -1.72 1.07 8.11
N GLU A 33 -2.55 0.49 7.26
CA GLU A 33 -2.37 -0.84 6.67
C GLU A 33 -1.75 -0.80 5.26
N GLY A 34 -1.42 0.41 4.77
CA GLY A 34 -1.01 0.63 3.39
C GLY A 34 0.46 0.34 3.12
N GLU A 35 0.79 0.32 1.83
CA GLU A 35 2.10 -0.10 1.32
C GLU A 35 3.24 0.86 1.72
N ILE A 36 2.96 2.15 1.93
CA ILE A 36 3.98 3.08 2.44
C ILE A 36 4.48 2.64 3.82
N ARG A 37 3.58 2.15 4.69
CA ARG A 37 3.98 1.66 6.00
C ARG A 37 4.93 0.49 5.89
N VAL A 38 4.57 -0.56 5.14
CA VAL A 38 5.38 -1.77 5.07
C VAL A 38 6.69 -1.54 4.34
N ALA A 39 6.70 -0.77 3.25
CA ALA A 39 7.92 -0.37 2.57
C ALA A 39 8.89 0.34 3.51
N MET A 40 8.44 1.37 4.23
CA MET A 40 9.26 2.10 5.18
C MET A 40 9.67 1.23 6.37
N GLN A 41 8.76 0.43 6.91
CA GLN A 41 9.03 -0.45 8.04
C GLN A 41 10.17 -1.42 7.72
N TYR A 42 10.11 -2.10 6.58
CA TYR A 42 11.13 -3.08 6.19
C TYR A 42 12.47 -2.41 5.89
N MET A 43 12.51 -1.23 5.28
CA MET A 43 13.74 -0.47 5.09
C MET A 43 14.40 -0.10 6.43
N PHE A 44 13.65 0.48 7.37
CA PHE A 44 14.20 0.89 8.65
C PHE A 44 14.60 -0.30 9.53
N GLN A 45 13.86 -1.41 9.47
CA GLN A 45 14.25 -2.67 10.10
C GLN A 45 15.55 -3.21 9.50
N ALA A 46 15.70 -3.18 8.16
CA ALA A 46 16.90 -3.63 7.48
C ALA A 46 18.14 -2.82 7.89
N TRP A 47 18.02 -1.51 7.97
CA TRP A 47 19.13 -0.64 8.39
C TRP A 47 19.49 -0.80 9.87
N GLY A 48 18.53 -1.22 10.69
CA GLY A 48 18.71 -1.57 12.11
C GLY A 48 19.18 -3.01 12.34
N ALA A 49 19.05 -3.90 11.35
CA ALA A 49 19.31 -5.34 11.50
C ALA A 49 20.75 -5.65 11.90
N ARG A 50 20.90 -6.57 12.83
CA ARG A 50 22.18 -7.11 13.31
C ARG A 50 22.14 -8.63 13.16
N GLY A 51 23.32 -9.23 13.01
CA GLY A 51 23.45 -10.68 12.86
C GLY A 51 23.61 -11.10 11.42
N ASP A 52 22.95 -12.18 11.00
CA ASP A 52 23.10 -12.76 9.65
C ASP A 52 22.60 -11.79 8.57
N PRO A 53 23.45 -11.41 7.60
CA PRO A 53 23.09 -10.48 6.53
C PRO A 53 21.89 -10.90 5.69
N LYS A 54 21.55 -12.19 5.62
CA LYS A 54 20.42 -12.69 4.84
C LYS A 54 19.08 -12.07 5.27
N PHE A 55 18.90 -11.78 6.56
CA PHE A 55 17.65 -11.18 7.05
C PHE A 55 17.56 -9.70 6.66
N ARG A 56 18.69 -8.98 6.67
CA ARG A 56 18.74 -7.62 6.13
C ARG A 56 18.40 -7.61 4.64
N ASP A 57 19.01 -8.53 3.88
CA ASP A 57 18.81 -8.59 2.44
C ASP A 57 17.37 -9.02 2.10
N LEU A 58 16.77 -9.92 2.89
CA LEU A 58 15.35 -10.26 2.79
C LEU A 58 14.45 -9.03 3.00
N LEU A 59 14.69 -8.27 4.07
CA LEU A 59 13.95 -7.04 4.37
C LEU A 59 14.08 -6.00 3.26
N LEU A 60 15.29 -5.77 2.72
CA LEU A 60 15.50 -4.80 1.64
C LEU A 60 14.84 -5.23 0.33
N ASN A 61 14.90 -6.51 0.00
CA ASN A 61 14.26 -7.03 -1.21
C ASN A 61 12.74 -6.89 -1.13
N THR A 62 12.15 -7.21 0.03
CA THR A 62 10.71 -7.03 0.23
C THR A 62 10.32 -5.55 0.24
N ALA A 63 11.09 -4.68 0.91
CA ALA A 63 10.85 -3.24 0.86
C ALA A 63 10.86 -2.68 -0.57
N ALA A 64 11.77 -3.15 -1.42
CA ALA A 64 11.83 -2.76 -2.82
C ALA A 64 10.59 -3.25 -3.60
N GLU A 65 10.07 -4.42 -3.26
CA GLU A 65 8.84 -4.95 -3.85
C GLU A 65 7.62 -4.08 -3.45
N GLU A 66 7.53 -3.67 -2.17
CA GLU A 66 6.44 -2.80 -1.69
C GLU A 66 6.43 -1.42 -2.37
N LEU A 67 7.59 -0.89 -2.74
CA LEU A 67 7.65 0.32 -3.58
C LEU A 67 6.97 0.10 -4.94
N GLY A 68 7.11 -1.09 -5.52
CA GLY A 68 6.40 -1.48 -6.73
C GLY A 68 4.89 -1.63 -6.53
N HIS A 69 4.44 -2.10 -5.36
CA HIS A 69 3.02 -2.13 -5.00
C HIS A 69 2.43 -0.73 -4.90
N ILE A 70 3.17 0.22 -4.29
CA ILE A 70 2.78 1.64 -4.28
C ILE A 70 2.63 2.17 -5.70
N GLU A 71 3.57 1.88 -6.60
CA GLU A 71 3.52 2.29 -8.00
C GLU A 71 2.28 1.75 -8.72
N MET A 72 1.95 0.48 -8.49
CA MET A 72 0.74 -0.15 -9.06
C MET A 72 -0.54 0.51 -8.54
N LEU A 73 -0.65 0.72 -7.23
CA LEU A 73 -1.80 1.38 -6.61
C LEU A 73 -1.93 2.84 -7.07
N ALA A 74 -0.82 3.57 -7.16
CA ALA A 74 -0.80 4.95 -7.66
C ALA A 74 -1.26 5.02 -9.12
N THR A 75 -0.85 4.07 -9.95
CA THR A 75 -1.32 3.92 -11.33
C THR A 75 -2.83 3.63 -11.37
N ALA A 76 -3.31 2.74 -10.51
CA ALA A 76 -4.73 2.41 -10.40
C ALA A 76 -5.58 3.62 -9.96
N VAL A 77 -5.07 4.43 -9.03
CA VAL A 77 -5.72 5.70 -8.64
C VAL A 77 -5.82 6.64 -9.84
N ALA A 78 -4.72 6.87 -10.55
CA ALA A 78 -4.71 7.76 -11.71
C ALA A 78 -5.69 7.29 -12.80
N LEU A 79 -5.72 6.01 -13.13
CA LEU A 79 -6.63 5.44 -14.13
C LEU A 79 -8.10 5.51 -13.70
N ASN A 80 -8.41 5.34 -12.41
CA ASN A 80 -9.77 5.49 -11.90
C ASN A 80 -10.24 6.95 -11.85
N LEU A 81 -9.31 7.91 -11.86
CA LEU A 81 -9.61 9.34 -11.96
C LEU A 81 -9.63 9.83 -13.41
N GLU A 82 -9.20 9.02 -14.38
CA GLU A 82 -9.24 9.37 -15.80
C GLU A 82 -10.67 9.68 -16.24
N GLY A 83 -10.84 10.83 -16.90
CA GLY A 83 -12.17 11.33 -17.27
C GLY A 83 -12.96 11.97 -16.13
N ALA A 84 -12.43 12.00 -14.92
CA ALA A 84 -13.01 12.80 -13.84
C ALA A 84 -12.88 14.30 -14.17
N PRO A 85 -13.86 15.14 -13.79
CA PRO A 85 -13.83 16.55 -14.11
C PRO A 85 -12.64 17.25 -13.46
N LEU A 86 -11.86 17.94 -14.27
CA LEU A 86 -10.68 18.71 -13.83
C LEU A 86 -11.07 20.03 -13.15
N SER A 87 -12.29 20.52 -13.38
CA SER A 87 -12.76 21.77 -12.81
C SER A 87 -13.90 21.54 -11.83
N LEU A 88 -13.69 22.01 -10.63
CA LEU A 88 -14.73 22.06 -9.59
C LEU A 88 -15.96 22.84 -10.08
N LYS A 89 -15.78 23.79 -11.01
CA LYS A 89 -16.83 24.65 -11.55
C LYS A 89 -17.83 23.86 -12.40
N GLU A 90 -17.38 22.88 -13.15
CA GLU A 90 -18.27 22.05 -13.98
C GLU A 90 -19.10 21.11 -13.11
N GLN A 91 -18.55 20.63 -12.01
CA GLN A 91 -19.26 19.76 -11.08
C GLN A 91 -20.19 20.51 -10.13
N VAL A 92 -19.76 21.67 -9.63
CA VAL A 92 -20.60 22.53 -8.77
C VAL A 92 -21.77 23.10 -9.57
N SER A 93 -21.65 23.26 -10.88
CA SER A 93 -22.78 23.64 -11.74
C SER A 93 -23.77 22.50 -11.98
N ALA A 94 -23.34 21.26 -11.82
CA ALA A 94 -24.20 20.07 -12.00
C ALA A 94 -24.82 19.56 -10.67
N ASP A 95 -24.18 19.86 -9.54
CA ASP A 95 -24.66 19.45 -8.22
C ASP A 95 -24.30 20.50 -7.16
N GLN A 96 -25.28 20.95 -6.43
CA GLN A 96 -25.24 22.20 -5.65
C GLN A 96 -24.25 22.24 -4.47
N VAL A 97 -23.63 21.19 -4.00
CA VAL A 97 -22.73 21.26 -2.82
C VAL A 97 -21.59 20.26 -2.81
N GLY A 98 -21.41 19.46 -3.78
CA GLY A 98 -20.38 18.48 -3.54
C GLY A 98 -20.12 17.45 -4.60
N GLY A 99 -20.36 17.79 -5.86
CA GLY A 99 -20.15 16.85 -6.94
C GLY A 99 -18.79 16.15 -6.85
N ALA A 100 -17.72 16.88 -6.57
CA ALA A 100 -16.40 16.28 -6.39
C ALA A 100 -16.32 15.43 -5.11
N VAL A 101 -16.88 15.88 -4.01
CA VAL A 101 -16.86 15.14 -2.72
C VAL A 101 -17.90 14.02 -2.74
N LEU A 102 -19.09 14.26 -3.28
CA LEU A 102 -20.15 13.25 -3.43
C LEU A 102 -19.76 12.16 -4.45
N ASN A 103 -18.96 12.53 -5.47
CA ASN A 103 -18.36 11.57 -6.41
C ASN A 103 -17.05 10.97 -5.90
N GLY A 104 -16.74 11.13 -4.61
CA GLY A 104 -15.65 10.44 -3.93
C GLY A 104 -14.27 11.07 -4.07
N MET A 105 -14.14 12.19 -4.75
CA MET A 105 -12.86 12.90 -4.81
C MET A 105 -12.61 13.71 -3.55
N ASN A 106 -11.44 13.53 -2.97
CA ASN A 106 -10.95 14.44 -1.94
C ASN A 106 -10.51 15.75 -2.59
N LEU A 107 -11.10 16.86 -2.16
CA LEU A 107 -10.81 18.19 -2.72
C LEU A 107 -9.32 18.55 -2.62
N LYS A 108 -8.65 18.18 -1.55
CA LYS A 108 -7.22 18.37 -1.37
C LYS A 108 -6.42 17.60 -2.44
N ASN A 109 -6.79 16.37 -2.73
CA ASN A 109 -6.14 15.58 -3.76
C ASN A 109 -6.29 16.23 -5.13
N LEU A 110 -7.49 16.71 -5.47
CA LEU A 110 -7.73 17.41 -6.73
C LEU A 110 -6.89 18.68 -6.85
N LEU A 111 -6.91 19.54 -5.81
CA LEU A 111 -6.23 20.84 -5.84
C LEU A 111 -4.70 20.73 -5.74
N SER A 112 -4.19 19.75 -5.02
CA SER A 112 -2.76 19.61 -4.75
C SER A 112 -2.06 18.58 -5.63
N ALA A 113 -2.76 17.53 -6.04
CA ALA A 113 -2.20 16.43 -6.82
C ALA A 113 -2.86 16.24 -8.19
N GLY A 114 -3.95 16.95 -8.46
CA GLY A 114 -4.73 16.76 -9.68
C GLY A 114 -5.36 15.37 -9.72
N LEU A 115 -5.02 14.58 -10.73
CA LEU A 115 -5.51 13.20 -10.90
C LEU A 115 -4.48 12.15 -10.47
N SER A 116 -3.65 12.46 -9.48
CA SER A 116 -2.59 11.58 -8.99
C SER A 116 -2.87 11.08 -7.58
N ALA A 117 -2.24 9.98 -7.22
CA ALA A 117 -2.18 9.50 -5.84
C ALA A 117 -1.30 10.42 -4.97
N MET A 118 -1.56 10.38 -3.67
CA MET A 118 -0.78 11.09 -2.65
C MET A 118 -0.41 10.11 -1.51
N PRO A 119 0.60 10.43 -0.68
CA PRO A 119 0.93 9.65 0.52
C PRO A 119 -0.07 9.95 1.65
N VAL A 120 -1.34 9.66 1.41
CA VAL A 120 -2.45 9.91 2.34
C VAL A 120 -3.39 8.70 2.35
N ASP A 121 -4.23 8.60 3.38
CA ASP A 121 -5.30 7.61 3.45
C ASP A 121 -6.55 8.03 2.61
N SER A 122 -7.61 7.26 2.70
CA SER A 122 -8.88 7.51 2.00
C SER A 122 -9.59 8.81 2.42
N ASP A 123 -9.27 9.36 3.57
CA ASP A 123 -9.82 10.63 4.07
C ASP A 123 -8.88 11.82 3.80
N GLY A 124 -7.74 11.57 3.15
CA GLY A 124 -6.74 12.59 2.83
C GLY A 124 -5.85 12.95 4.02
N VAL A 125 -5.82 12.11 5.06
CA VAL A 125 -4.90 12.28 6.19
C VAL A 125 -3.52 11.80 5.75
N PRO A 126 -2.46 12.62 5.91
CA PRO A 126 -1.11 12.22 5.55
C PRO A 126 -0.65 10.98 6.32
N PHE A 127 0.12 10.12 5.64
CA PHE A 127 0.75 8.98 6.29
C PHE A 127 1.58 9.43 7.48
N ASP A 128 1.41 8.76 8.61
CA ASP A 128 2.11 9.05 9.85
C ASP A 128 3.27 8.06 10.05
N MET A 129 4.48 8.58 10.09
CA MET A 129 5.70 7.79 10.29
C MET A 129 5.73 7.07 11.65
N SER A 130 4.91 7.45 12.62
CA SER A 130 4.79 6.76 13.91
C SER A 130 4.20 5.35 13.82
N HIS A 131 3.60 5.00 12.67
CA HIS A 131 3.10 3.65 12.39
C HIS A 131 4.21 2.65 12.07
N ILE A 132 5.44 3.12 11.83
CA ILE A 132 6.58 2.26 11.53
C ILE A 132 7.12 1.63 12.82
N TYR A 133 7.26 0.30 12.80
CA TYR A 133 7.89 -0.46 13.86
C TYR A 133 9.25 -1.00 13.39
N ALA A 134 10.32 -0.59 14.06
CA ALA A 134 11.67 -1.06 13.82
C ALA A 134 12.42 -1.09 15.15
N SER A 135 12.57 -2.26 15.73
CA SER A 135 13.09 -2.43 17.08
C SER A 135 14.61 -2.67 17.15
N GLY A 136 15.21 -3.07 16.03
CA GLY A 136 16.59 -3.58 15.97
C GLY A 136 16.73 -5.02 16.47
N ASN A 137 15.63 -5.67 16.86
CA ASN A 137 15.55 -7.10 17.14
C ASN A 137 14.85 -7.78 15.96
N ILE A 138 15.61 -8.55 15.17
CA ILE A 138 15.12 -9.15 13.92
C ILE A 138 13.87 -10.01 14.17
N ALA A 139 13.85 -10.81 15.23
CA ALA A 139 12.72 -11.70 15.50
C ALA A 139 11.45 -10.92 15.89
N ALA A 140 11.57 -9.87 16.69
CA ALA A 140 10.46 -8.98 17.01
C ALA A 140 9.97 -8.22 15.78
N ASP A 141 10.90 -7.77 14.94
CA ASP A 141 10.59 -7.10 13.68
C ASP A 141 9.84 -8.02 12.71
N MET A 142 10.29 -9.28 12.54
CA MET A 142 9.58 -10.28 11.73
C MET A 142 8.17 -10.58 12.26
N THR A 143 7.99 -10.62 13.58
CA THR A 143 6.66 -10.82 14.19
C THR A 143 5.72 -9.64 13.90
N ALA A 144 6.22 -8.41 13.99
CA ALA A 144 5.47 -7.21 13.60
C ALA A 144 5.09 -7.23 12.10
N ASN A 145 5.99 -7.75 11.25
CA ASN A 145 5.76 -7.86 9.81
C ASN A 145 4.66 -8.89 9.48
N VAL A 146 4.61 -10.03 10.15
CA VAL A 146 3.50 -11.01 10.03
C VAL A 146 2.15 -10.34 10.28
N ALA A 147 2.05 -9.49 11.30
CA ALA A 147 0.82 -8.75 11.62
C ALA A 147 0.51 -7.68 10.58
N ALA A 148 1.52 -6.96 10.09
CA ALA A 148 1.36 -5.93 9.07
C ALA A 148 0.80 -6.51 7.77
N GLU A 149 1.36 -7.60 7.26
CA GLU A 149 0.87 -8.29 6.07
C GLU A 149 -0.57 -8.82 6.22
N ALA A 150 -0.91 -9.33 7.40
CA ALA A 150 -2.27 -9.79 7.66
C ALA A 150 -3.30 -8.66 7.58
N THR A 151 -2.94 -7.46 8.04
CA THR A 151 -3.84 -6.29 7.98
C THR A 151 -3.92 -5.71 6.57
N GLY A 152 -2.79 -5.61 5.84
CA GLY A 152 -2.73 -5.20 4.43
C GLY A 152 -3.57 -6.12 3.55
N ARG A 153 -3.39 -7.43 3.65
CA ARG A 153 -4.20 -8.42 2.92
C ARG A 153 -5.70 -8.28 3.21
N THR A 154 -6.08 -8.02 4.48
CA THR A 154 -7.49 -7.81 4.83
C THR A 154 -8.05 -6.58 4.13
N LEU A 155 -7.29 -5.49 4.05
CA LEU A 155 -7.66 -4.29 3.31
C LEU A 155 -7.79 -4.59 1.81
N ALA A 156 -6.81 -5.27 1.21
CA ALA A 156 -6.83 -5.64 -0.21
C ALA A 156 -8.05 -6.51 -0.56
N VAL A 157 -8.44 -7.46 0.29
CA VAL A 157 -9.66 -8.28 0.13
C VAL A 157 -10.92 -7.40 0.18
N ARG A 158 -10.99 -6.43 1.08
CA ARG A 158 -12.11 -5.50 1.15
C ARG A 158 -12.22 -4.64 -0.12
N LEU A 159 -11.10 -4.11 -0.60
CA LEU A 159 -11.05 -3.36 -1.85
C LEU A 159 -11.47 -4.23 -3.05
N HIS A 160 -10.99 -5.47 -3.11
CA HIS A 160 -11.40 -6.42 -4.14
C HIS A 160 -12.92 -6.65 -4.16
N ASN A 161 -13.56 -6.72 -2.99
CA ASN A 161 -14.99 -6.92 -2.89
C ASN A 161 -15.81 -5.64 -3.15
N MET A 162 -15.17 -4.46 -3.16
CA MET A 162 -15.84 -3.17 -3.42
C MET A 162 -15.92 -2.84 -4.91
N THR A 163 -15.25 -3.56 -5.78
CA THR A 163 -15.24 -3.27 -7.22
C THR A 163 -15.73 -4.45 -8.04
N ASP A 164 -16.37 -4.15 -9.16
CA ASP A 164 -16.70 -5.11 -10.21
C ASP A 164 -15.85 -4.91 -11.47
N ASP A 165 -14.86 -4.01 -11.43
CA ASP A 165 -13.94 -3.81 -12.54
C ASP A 165 -12.95 -4.98 -12.61
N PRO A 166 -12.91 -5.73 -13.74
CA PRO A 166 -12.07 -6.91 -13.86
C PRO A 166 -10.57 -6.60 -13.69
N GLY A 167 -10.11 -5.47 -14.24
CA GLY A 167 -8.71 -5.08 -14.14
C GLY A 167 -8.30 -4.75 -12.71
N MET A 168 -9.17 -4.11 -11.95
CA MET A 168 -8.93 -3.84 -10.52
C MET A 168 -8.97 -5.12 -9.69
N LYS A 169 -9.87 -6.05 -9.99
CA LYS A 169 -9.88 -7.36 -9.33
C LYS A 169 -8.60 -8.15 -9.58
N ASP A 170 -8.13 -8.20 -10.82
CA ASP A 170 -6.89 -8.89 -11.18
C ASP A 170 -5.70 -8.32 -10.40
N MET A 171 -5.55 -6.99 -10.36
CA MET A 171 -4.48 -6.32 -9.62
C MET A 171 -4.56 -6.61 -8.12
N LEU A 172 -5.75 -6.50 -7.52
CA LEU A 172 -5.92 -6.74 -6.09
C LEU A 172 -5.72 -8.21 -5.71
N GLN A 173 -6.08 -9.16 -6.58
CA GLN A 173 -5.74 -10.58 -6.39
C GLN A 173 -4.22 -10.80 -6.39
N TYR A 174 -3.49 -10.09 -7.26
CA TYR A 174 -2.03 -10.14 -7.23
C TYR A 174 -1.50 -9.64 -5.89
N LEU A 175 -1.93 -8.46 -5.40
CA LEU A 175 -1.50 -7.94 -4.10
C LEU A 175 -1.83 -8.89 -2.95
N ILE A 176 -3.05 -9.44 -2.89
CA ILE A 176 -3.46 -10.44 -1.89
C ILE A 176 -2.52 -11.66 -1.88
N ALA A 177 -2.10 -12.12 -3.06
CA ALA A 177 -1.18 -13.23 -3.17
C ALA A 177 0.23 -12.85 -2.70
N ARG A 178 0.69 -11.62 -2.99
CA ARG A 178 2.01 -11.12 -2.53
C ARG A 178 2.04 -10.94 -1.01
N ASP A 179 1.04 -10.31 -0.40
CA ASP A 179 0.93 -10.19 1.06
C ASP A 179 0.92 -11.56 1.75
N THR A 180 0.28 -12.54 1.12
CA THR A 180 0.29 -13.93 1.63
C THR A 180 1.69 -14.53 1.57
N MET A 181 2.42 -14.31 0.50
CA MET A 181 3.79 -14.79 0.36
C MET A 181 4.73 -14.08 1.34
N HIS A 182 4.63 -12.76 1.47
CA HIS A 182 5.42 -11.99 2.43
C HIS A 182 5.16 -12.47 3.87
N GLN A 183 3.88 -12.67 4.25
CA GLN A 183 3.56 -13.20 5.56
C GLN A 183 4.22 -14.57 5.83
N ASN A 184 4.18 -15.47 4.84
CA ASN A 184 4.80 -16.78 4.96
C ASN A 184 6.33 -16.71 5.07
N GLN A 185 6.98 -15.79 4.33
CA GLN A 185 8.44 -15.62 4.45
C GLN A 185 8.85 -15.07 5.82
N TRP A 186 8.04 -14.15 6.41
CA TRP A 186 8.30 -13.68 7.77
C TRP A 186 8.13 -14.77 8.81
N MET A 187 7.10 -15.62 8.68
CA MET A 187 6.93 -16.79 9.55
C MET A 187 8.10 -17.78 9.42
N ALA A 188 8.56 -18.06 8.20
CA ALA A 188 9.73 -18.93 7.99
C ALA A 188 11.01 -18.33 8.59
N ALA A 189 11.19 -17.00 8.50
CA ALA A 189 12.31 -16.33 9.14
C ALA A 189 12.26 -16.43 10.68
N ILE A 190 11.08 -16.34 11.29
CA ILE A 190 10.88 -16.52 12.74
C ILE A 190 11.26 -17.96 13.14
N GLU A 191 10.82 -18.96 12.39
CA GLU A 191 11.18 -20.37 12.65
C GLU A 191 12.69 -20.58 12.58
N GLU A 192 13.36 -20.00 11.57
CA GLU A 192 14.80 -20.10 11.43
C GLU A 192 15.57 -19.40 12.56
N LEU A 193 15.00 -18.35 13.14
CA LEU A 193 15.55 -17.65 14.31
C LEU A 193 15.33 -18.41 15.63
N GLY A 194 14.68 -19.57 15.60
CA GLY A 194 14.43 -20.42 16.75
C GLY A 194 13.00 -20.39 17.29
N GLY A 195 12.07 -19.80 16.51
CA GLY A 195 10.65 -19.73 16.85
C GLY A 195 10.31 -18.64 17.87
N ASN A 196 9.04 -18.58 18.24
CA ASN A 196 8.50 -17.53 19.12
C ASN A 196 9.11 -17.53 20.53
N GLU A 197 9.59 -18.67 21.02
CA GLU A 197 10.20 -18.79 22.35
C GLU A 197 11.50 -17.97 22.48
N ASN A 198 12.20 -17.72 21.36
CA ASN A 198 13.43 -16.95 21.32
C ASN A 198 13.21 -15.48 20.92
N VAL A 199 11.99 -15.13 20.50
CA VAL A 199 11.66 -13.77 20.01
C VAL A 199 11.56 -12.76 21.17
N PHE A 200 11.14 -13.21 22.32
CA PHE A 200 10.96 -12.37 23.51
C PHE A 200 11.90 -12.86 24.62
N PRO A 201 13.15 -12.36 24.68
CA PRO A 201 13.97 -12.60 25.85
C PRO A 201 13.29 -11.99 27.08
N ILE A 202 12.98 -12.83 28.03
CA ILE A 202 12.46 -12.43 29.35
C ILE A 202 13.59 -11.84 30.16
#